data_f5518242db0f45db5eced5a84b6bd8b1
#
_entry.id   f5518242db0f45db5eced5a84b6bd8b1
#
_cell.length_a   1.000
_cell.length_b   1.000
_cell.length_c   1.000
_cell.angle_alpha   90.00
_cell.angle_beta   90.00
_cell.angle_gamma   90.00
#
_symmetry.space_group_name_H-M   'P 1'
#
loop_
_entity.id
_entity.type
_entity.pdbx_description
1 polymer ?
#
loop_
_entity_poly.entity_id
_entity_poly.type
_entity_poly.pdbx_seq_one_letter_code
_entity_poly.pdbx_strand_id
1 'polypeptide(L)'
;LQDTPLSKPFHLRPLPPNVELVPLTEELVPAFKRLNSLLLPVAYPPAFYTESMTEPHHGITLMAMWHTSPSSAEIVPGSEQPRLIGAIRCRILPSATLYISTIGLLSPYRSYGIATHLLHRIIAKASKEHGIRSVVAHVWEANEEGLEWYKKRGFEIIGKEDGYYSKLRPSGAILIRKWIGVGDLLA
;
A
#
# COMPACT_ATOMS: atom_id res chain seq x y z
N LEU A 1 -26.06 -8.14 -24.13
CA LEU A 1 -25.65 -7.00 -23.30
C LEU A 1 -25.83 -7.41 -21.86
N GLN A 2 -24.74 -7.90 -21.23
CA GLN A 2 -24.72 -8.22 -19.81
C GLN A 2 -24.41 -6.91 -19.07
N ASP A 3 -25.35 -6.46 -18.26
CA ASP A 3 -25.17 -5.37 -17.32
C ASP A 3 -24.05 -5.71 -16.34
N THR A 4 -22.90 -5.09 -16.52
CA THR A 4 -21.84 -5.12 -15.51
C THR A 4 -22.38 -4.35 -14.30
N PRO A 5 -22.43 -4.95 -13.09
CA PRO A 5 -22.92 -4.23 -11.93
C PRO A 5 -22.04 -3.02 -11.70
N LEU A 6 -22.65 -1.84 -11.71
CA LEU A 6 -22.01 -0.60 -11.31
C LEU A 6 -21.44 -0.81 -9.90
N SER A 7 -20.12 -0.86 -9.79
CA SER A 7 -19.46 -0.94 -8.49
C SER A 7 -19.93 0.23 -7.64
N LYS A 8 -20.47 -0.05 -6.45
CA LYS A 8 -20.88 0.98 -5.51
C LYS A 8 -19.71 1.92 -5.28
N PRO A 9 -19.93 3.24 -5.26
CA PRO A 9 -18.87 4.20 -4.97
C PRO A 9 -18.26 3.85 -3.62
N PHE A 10 -16.95 3.69 -3.61
CA PHE A 10 -16.20 3.35 -2.41
C PHE A 10 -16.17 4.58 -1.50
N HIS A 11 -16.84 4.52 -0.35
CA HIS A 11 -16.80 5.58 0.65
C HIS A 11 -15.46 5.53 1.41
N LEU A 12 -14.54 6.39 0.97
CA LEU A 12 -13.30 6.60 1.68
C LEU A 12 -13.55 7.39 2.97
N ARG A 13 -13.23 6.81 4.13
CA ARG A 13 -13.27 7.54 5.40
C ARG A 13 -12.30 8.71 5.35
N PRO A 14 -12.58 9.85 6.00
CA PRO A 14 -11.60 10.92 6.13
C PRO A 14 -10.31 10.42 6.78
N LEU A 15 -9.17 10.87 6.27
CA LEU A 15 -7.89 10.57 6.89
C LEU A 15 -7.84 11.24 8.28
N PRO A 16 -7.36 10.54 9.35
CA PRO A 16 -7.19 11.18 10.66
C PRO A 16 -6.38 12.47 10.55
N PRO A 17 -6.75 13.54 11.29
CA PRO A 17 -6.15 14.87 11.10
C PRO A 17 -4.67 14.96 11.45
N ASN A 18 -4.16 14.02 12.22
CA ASN A 18 -2.73 13.92 12.58
C ASN A 18 -1.94 12.91 11.71
N VAL A 19 -2.55 12.40 10.64
CA VAL A 19 -1.89 11.55 9.66
C VAL A 19 -1.59 12.34 8.40
N GLU A 20 -0.35 12.26 7.94
CA GLU A 20 0.11 12.86 6.70
C GLU A 20 0.70 11.77 5.79
N LEU A 21 0.33 11.80 4.52
CA LEU A 21 0.90 10.91 3.51
C LEU A 21 1.97 11.67 2.73
N VAL A 22 3.19 11.15 2.77
CA VAL A 22 4.38 11.83 2.21
C VAL A 22 5.19 10.89 1.32
N PRO A 23 5.94 11.42 0.34
CA PRO A 23 6.90 10.63 -0.42
C PRO A 23 7.99 10.04 0.49
N LEU A 24 8.61 8.96 0.04
CA LEU A 24 9.83 8.45 0.68
C LEU A 24 10.96 9.44 0.45
N THR A 25 11.70 9.76 1.52
CA THR A 25 12.92 10.56 1.48
C THR A 25 14.11 9.73 1.98
N GLU A 26 15.33 10.18 1.72
CA GLU A 26 16.54 9.50 2.21
C GLU A 26 16.53 9.38 3.73
N GLU A 27 16.07 10.40 4.44
CA GLU A 27 15.97 10.41 5.89
C GLU A 27 14.97 9.39 6.42
N LEU A 28 13.93 9.07 5.64
CA LEU A 28 12.91 8.10 6.01
C LEU A 28 13.29 6.65 5.67
N VAL A 29 14.28 6.40 4.83
CA VAL A 29 14.67 5.05 4.43
C VAL A 29 14.98 4.15 5.64
N PRO A 30 15.75 4.56 6.66
CA PRO A 30 15.98 3.73 7.85
C PRO A 30 14.68 3.37 8.59
N ALA A 31 13.74 4.31 8.71
CA ALA A 31 12.44 4.07 9.33
C ALA A 31 11.58 3.12 8.49
N PHE A 32 11.63 3.24 7.16
CA PHE A 32 10.94 2.34 6.23
C PHE A 32 11.49 0.90 6.32
N LYS A 33 12.80 0.74 6.44
CA LYS A 33 13.42 -0.58 6.69
C LYS A 33 12.93 -1.19 8.00
N ARG A 34 12.89 -0.42 9.07
CA ARG A 34 12.37 -0.88 10.37
C ARG A 34 10.91 -1.26 10.29
N LEU A 35 10.07 -0.46 9.62
CA LEU A 35 8.67 -0.76 9.41
C LEU A 35 8.50 -2.12 8.72
N ASN A 36 9.19 -2.35 7.61
CA ASN A 36 9.12 -3.60 6.86
C ASN A 36 9.60 -4.80 7.69
N SER A 37 10.64 -4.63 8.50
CA SER A 37 11.13 -5.70 9.39
C SER A 37 10.13 -6.11 10.47
N LEU A 38 9.26 -5.20 10.87
CA LEU A 38 8.19 -5.47 11.84
C LEU A 38 6.94 -6.09 11.22
N LEU A 39 6.65 -5.74 9.96
CA LEU A 39 5.41 -6.11 9.30
C LEU A 39 5.54 -7.35 8.41
N LEU A 40 6.72 -7.60 7.85
CA LEU A 40 6.92 -8.61 6.83
C LEU A 40 7.74 -9.77 7.36
N PRO A 41 7.33 -11.02 7.03
CA PRO A 41 8.05 -12.20 7.45
C PRO A 41 9.37 -12.42 6.68
N VAL A 42 9.57 -11.69 5.59
CA VAL A 42 10.74 -11.80 4.72
C VAL A 42 11.39 -10.43 4.55
N ALA A 43 12.71 -10.36 4.77
CA ALA A 43 13.46 -9.14 4.57
C ALA A 43 13.66 -8.82 3.09
N TYR A 44 13.55 -7.54 2.72
CA TYR A 44 13.91 -7.07 1.40
C TYR A 44 15.42 -6.81 1.29
N PRO A 45 16.03 -7.07 0.11
CA PRO A 45 17.43 -6.76 -0.12
C PRO A 45 17.66 -5.23 -0.17
N PRO A 46 18.91 -4.76 0.04
CA PRO A 46 19.24 -3.33 -0.03
C PRO A 46 18.80 -2.65 -1.34
N ALA A 47 18.88 -3.36 -2.46
CA ALA A 47 18.44 -2.86 -3.78
C ALA A 47 16.98 -2.41 -3.80
N PHE A 48 16.11 -3.06 -3.05
CA PHE A 48 14.69 -2.67 -2.94
C PHE A 48 14.54 -1.22 -2.49
N TYR A 49 15.33 -0.80 -1.50
CA TYR A 49 15.26 0.56 -0.95
C TYR A 49 15.92 1.58 -1.87
N THR A 50 17.02 1.23 -2.52
CA THR A 50 17.65 2.07 -3.54
C THR A 50 16.72 2.30 -4.73
N GLU A 51 16.08 1.27 -5.23
CA GLU A 51 15.08 1.36 -6.30
C GLU A 51 13.88 2.22 -5.89
N SER A 52 13.44 2.11 -4.63
CA SER A 52 12.30 2.89 -4.12
C SER A 52 12.56 4.39 -4.10
N MET A 53 13.82 4.82 -4.17
CA MET A 53 14.22 6.23 -4.32
C MET A 53 14.38 6.69 -5.77
N THR A 54 14.20 5.78 -6.73
CA THR A 54 14.39 6.05 -8.17
C THR A 54 13.05 5.90 -8.90
N GLU A 55 12.79 6.79 -9.85
CA GLU A 55 11.60 6.66 -10.70
C GLU A 55 11.69 5.41 -11.61
N PRO A 56 10.59 4.74 -11.90
CA PRO A 56 9.20 5.09 -11.54
C PRO A 56 8.79 4.69 -10.12
N HIS A 57 9.57 3.88 -9.40
CA HIS A 57 9.20 3.33 -8.09
C HIS A 57 8.96 4.42 -7.03
N HIS A 58 9.76 5.48 -7.04
CA HIS A 58 9.60 6.57 -6.08
C HIS A 58 8.21 7.22 -6.16
N GLY A 59 7.72 7.47 -7.36
CA GLY A 59 6.40 8.06 -7.59
C GLY A 59 5.22 7.16 -7.21
N ILE A 60 5.44 5.87 -7.01
CA ILE A 60 4.45 4.88 -6.59
C ILE A 60 4.80 4.22 -5.25
N THR A 61 5.52 4.96 -4.43
CA THR A 61 5.88 4.66 -3.05
C THR A 61 5.38 5.80 -2.16
N LEU A 62 4.70 5.48 -1.07
CA LEU A 62 4.07 6.48 -0.21
C LEU A 62 4.17 6.05 1.25
N MET A 63 4.52 7.01 2.11
CA MET A 63 4.69 6.83 3.55
C MET A 63 3.53 7.47 4.30
N ALA A 64 3.09 6.84 5.41
CA ALA A 64 2.13 7.42 6.34
C ALA A 64 2.86 7.85 7.62
N MET A 65 2.76 9.13 7.94
CA MET A 65 3.37 9.75 9.12
C MET A 65 2.30 10.08 10.14
N TRP A 66 2.60 9.81 11.40
CA TRP A 66 1.75 10.17 12.54
C TRP A 66 2.37 11.32 13.31
N HIS A 67 1.63 12.42 13.41
CA HIS A 67 1.99 13.57 14.22
C HIS A 67 1.31 13.51 15.57
N THR A 68 1.99 13.92 16.64
CA THR A 68 1.41 14.01 18.00
C THR A 68 0.33 15.09 18.09
N SER A 69 0.40 16.10 17.21
CA SER A 69 -0.61 17.15 17.08
C SER A 69 -1.17 17.16 15.66
N PRO A 70 -2.41 17.62 15.42
CA PRO A 70 -2.93 17.80 14.08
C PRO A 70 -1.99 18.65 13.23
N SER A 71 -1.86 18.33 11.94
CA SER A 71 -0.90 18.97 11.01
C SER A 71 -1.11 20.47 10.79
N SER A 72 -2.20 21.04 11.29
CA SER A 72 -2.47 22.48 11.31
C SER A 72 -1.90 23.23 12.52
N ALA A 73 -1.34 22.50 13.49
CA ALA A 73 -0.69 23.13 14.63
C ALA A 73 0.71 23.65 14.24
N GLU A 74 1.04 24.87 14.66
CA GLU A 74 2.39 25.43 14.50
C GLU A 74 3.42 24.47 15.09
N ILE A 75 4.58 24.34 14.43
CA ILE A 75 5.70 23.56 14.92
C ILE A 75 6.18 24.19 16.22
N VAL A 76 5.80 23.59 17.34
CA VAL A 76 6.28 24.01 18.65
C VAL A 76 7.69 23.45 18.84
N PRO A 77 8.69 24.29 19.14
CA PRO A 77 10.03 23.82 19.48
C PRO A 77 9.95 22.79 20.63
N GLY A 78 10.48 21.56 20.42
CA GLY A 78 10.42 20.47 21.38
C GLY A 78 9.27 19.48 21.21
N SER A 79 8.42 19.63 20.17
CA SER A 79 7.43 18.60 19.81
C SER A 79 8.12 17.31 19.35
N GLU A 80 7.52 16.17 19.67
CA GLU A 80 8.00 14.88 19.17
C GLU A 80 8.01 14.86 17.63
N GLN A 81 9.06 14.27 17.07
CA GLN A 81 9.17 14.08 15.63
C GLN A 81 8.02 13.15 15.13
N PRO A 82 7.48 13.41 13.93
CA PRO A 82 6.50 12.53 13.33
C PRO A 82 7.03 11.09 13.24
N ARG A 83 6.14 10.13 13.48
CA ARG A 83 6.47 8.70 13.42
C ARG A 83 6.00 8.09 12.12
N LEU A 84 6.85 7.35 11.44
CA LEU A 84 6.46 6.51 10.31
C LEU A 84 5.67 5.31 10.83
N ILE A 85 4.40 5.20 10.43
CA ILE A 85 3.46 4.18 10.93
C ILE A 85 3.00 3.20 9.86
N GLY A 86 3.20 3.52 8.59
CA GLY A 86 2.76 2.68 7.49
C GLY A 86 3.35 3.12 6.17
N ALA A 87 3.20 2.28 5.16
CA ALA A 87 3.69 2.55 3.83
C ALA A 87 3.02 1.68 2.78
N ILE A 88 3.08 2.12 1.53
CA ILE A 88 2.85 1.32 0.34
C ILE A 88 4.02 1.52 -0.62
N ARG A 89 4.48 0.44 -1.25
CA ARG A 89 5.48 0.50 -2.32
C ARG A 89 5.02 -0.42 -3.45
N CYS A 90 5.00 0.11 -4.65
CA CYS A 90 4.56 -0.60 -5.84
C CYS A 90 5.63 -0.60 -6.92
N ARG A 91 5.42 -1.41 -7.95
CA ARG A 91 6.18 -1.42 -9.20
C ARG A 91 5.25 -1.63 -10.37
N ILE A 92 5.70 -1.24 -11.55
CA ILE A 92 4.93 -1.39 -12.79
C ILE A 92 5.34 -2.68 -13.47
N LEU A 93 4.35 -3.49 -13.84
CA LEU A 93 4.51 -4.70 -14.64
C LEU A 93 4.00 -4.46 -16.07
N PRO A 94 4.35 -5.33 -17.04
CA PRO A 94 3.76 -5.31 -18.37
C PRO A 94 2.23 -5.36 -18.34
N SER A 95 1.59 -4.95 -19.44
CA SER A 95 0.13 -4.97 -19.60
C SER A 95 -0.61 -4.01 -18.67
N ALA A 96 -0.06 -2.82 -18.47
CA ALA A 96 -0.68 -1.76 -17.67
C ALA A 96 -1.10 -2.23 -16.26
N THR A 97 -0.21 -2.98 -15.60
CA THR A 97 -0.45 -3.60 -14.30
C THR A 97 0.44 -2.98 -13.23
N LEU A 98 -0.17 -2.57 -12.12
CA LEU A 98 0.51 -2.16 -10.92
C LEU A 98 0.67 -3.37 -9.99
N TYR A 99 1.88 -3.61 -9.51
CA TYR A 99 2.16 -4.66 -8.53
C TYR A 99 2.44 -4.04 -7.16
N ILE A 100 1.68 -4.44 -6.15
CA ILE A 100 1.93 -4.02 -4.78
C ILE A 100 3.04 -4.90 -4.21
N SER A 101 4.24 -4.34 -4.04
CA SER A 101 5.36 -5.03 -3.41
C SER A 101 5.16 -5.16 -1.91
N THR A 102 4.69 -4.09 -1.27
CA THR A 102 4.34 -4.07 0.15
C THR A 102 3.29 -3.01 0.45
N ILE A 103 2.40 -3.32 1.38
CA ILE A 103 1.49 -2.39 2.02
C ILE A 103 1.28 -2.83 3.46
N GLY A 104 1.33 -1.91 4.39
CA GLY A 104 1.07 -2.24 5.78
C GLY A 104 1.12 -1.06 6.72
N LEU A 105 0.57 -1.28 7.90
CA LEU A 105 0.53 -0.34 9.02
C LEU A 105 0.95 -1.06 10.30
N LEU A 106 1.62 -0.34 11.18
CA LEU A 106 1.84 -0.78 12.54
C LEU A 106 0.49 -1.03 13.25
N SER A 107 0.42 -2.10 14.03
CA SER A 107 -0.81 -2.59 14.64
C SER A 107 -1.66 -1.52 15.35
N PRO A 108 -1.09 -0.61 16.18
CA PRO A 108 -1.90 0.39 16.88
C PRO A 108 -2.62 1.39 15.95
N TYR A 109 -2.20 1.49 14.70
CA TYR A 109 -2.73 2.48 13.74
C TYR A 109 -3.65 1.88 12.68
N ARG A 110 -3.98 0.59 12.82
CA ARG A 110 -4.92 -0.10 11.93
C ARG A 110 -6.37 0.31 12.23
N SER A 111 -7.26 0.04 11.28
CA SER A 111 -8.71 0.29 11.38
C SER A 111 -9.13 1.76 11.35
N TYR A 112 -8.24 2.67 11.03
CA TYR A 112 -8.52 4.10 10.78
C TYR A 112 -8.70 4.45 9.30
N GLY A 113 -8.60 3.46 8.41
CA GLY A 113 -8.69 3.68 6.96
C GLY A 113 -7.41 4.16 6.28
N ILE A 114 -6.29 4.24 6.98
CA ILE A 114 -5.02 4.79 6.46
C ILE A 114 -4.48 3.95 5.29
N ALA A 115 -4.48 2.63 5.40
CA ALA A 115 -4.02 1.75 4.32
C ALA A 115 -4.85 1.91 3.05
N THR A 116 -6.15 2.14 3.20
CA THR A 116 -7.04 2.41 2.07
C THR A 116 -6.69 3.72 1.39
N HIS A 117 -6.37 4.76 2.13
CA HIS A 117 -5.88 6.03 1.58
C HIS A 117 -4.56 5.87 0.82
N LEU A 118 -3.61 5.11 1.38
CA LEU A 118 -2.35 4.77 0.69
C LEU A 118 -2.62 4.11 -0.65
N LEU A 119 -3.45 3.08 -0.66
CA LEU A 119 -3.81 2.32 -1.87
C LEU A 119 -4.50 3.22 -2.91
N HIS A 120 -5.53 3.96 -2.51
CA HIS A 120 -6.29 4.84 -3.40
C HIS A 120 -5.41 5.90 -4.04
N ARG A 121 -4.57 6.56 -3.25
CA ARG A 121 -3.71 7.61 -3.76
C ARG A 121 -2.71 7.09 -4.79
N ILE A 122 -2.15 5.93 -4.55
CA ILE A 122 -1.20 5.29 -5.50
C ILE A 122 -1.93 4.81 -6.75
N ILE A 123 -3.11 4.21 -6.64
CA ILE A 123 -3.90 3.79 -7.81
C ILE A 123 -4.23 4.99 -8.70
N ALA A 124 -4.74 6.07 -8.13
CA ALA A 124 -5.10 7.27 -8.88
C ALA A 124 -3.87 7.86 -9.60
N LYS A 125 -2.76 7.97 -8.91
CA LYS A 125 -1.50 8.49 -9.47
C LYS A 125 -0.96 7.59 -10.57
N ALA A 126 -0.85 6.29 -10.34
CA ALA A 126 -0.35 5.33 -11.31
C ALA A 126 -1.24 5.24 -12.56
N SER A 127 -2.54 5.32 -12.40
CA SER A 127 -3.48 5.36 -13.53
C SER A 127 -3.27 6.60 -14.39
N LYS A 128 -3.10 7.76 -13.78
CA LYS A 128 -2.89 9.03 -14.47
C LYS A 128 -1.53 9.09 -15.17
N GLU A 129 -0.47 8.69 -14.50
CA GLU A 129 0.90 8.86 -14.98
C GLU A 129 1.40 7.70 -15.85
N HIS A 130 0.88 6.49 -15.64
CA HIS A 130 1.36 5.26 -16.27
C HIS A 130 0.28 4.46 -16.99
N GLY A 131 -0.96 4.95 -17.04
CA GLY A 131 -2.05 4.27 -17.72
C GLY A 131 -2.41 2.91 -17.14
N ILE A 132 -2.21 2.70 -15.84
CA ILE A 132 -2.48 1.42 -15.17
C ILE A 132 -3.97 1.09 -15.22
N ARG A 133 -4.30 -0.16 -15.52
CA ARG A 133 -5.67 -0.69 -15.61
C ARG A 133 -6.01 -1.73 -14.56
N SER A 134 -5.01 -2.38 -14.02
CA SER A 134 -5.20 -3.40 -12.98
C SER A 134 -4.12 -3.32 -11.92
N VAL A 135 -4.45 -3.82 -10.75
CA VAL A 135 -3.55 -3.92 -9.60
C VAL A 135 -3.48 -5.39 -9.17
N VAL A 136 -2.29 -5.90 -8.94
CA VAL A 136 -2.06 -7.27 -8.48
C VAL A 136 -1.17 -7.29 -7.24
N ALA A 137 -1.30 -8.33 -6.45
CA ALA A 137 -0.43 -8.59 -5.32
C ALA A 137 -0.36 -10.08 -5.01
N HIS A 138 0.72 -10.49 -4.35
CA HIS A 138 0.84 -11.79 -3.70
C HIS A 138 0.54 -11.63 -2.21
N VAL A 139 -0.33 -12.48 -1.68
CA VAL A 139 -0.67 -12.53 -0.26
C VAL A 139 -0.31 -13.91 0.28
N TRP A 140 0.42 -13.96 1.39
CA TRP A 140 0.70 -15.23 2.03
C TRP A 140 -0.60 -15.97 2.34
N GLU A 141 -0.66 -17.26 1.96
CA GLU A 141 -1.90 -18.05 2.06
C GLU A 141 -2.46 -18.16 3.48
N ALA A 142 -1.62 -18.04 4.51
CA ALA A 142 -2.06 -18.03 5.90
C ALA A 142 -2.50 -16.64 6.41
N ASN A 143 -2.36 -15.58 5.62
CA ASN A 143 -2.78 -14.23 5.98
C ASN A 143 -4.26 -14.01 5.62
N GLU A 144 -5.16 -14.62 6.38
CA GLU A 144 -6.61 -14.52 6.15
C GLU A 144 -7.12 -13.08 6.29
N GLU A 145 -6.62 -12.34 7.27
CA GLU A 145 -6.98 -10.95 7.50
C GLU A 145 -6.60 -10.07 6.30
N GLY A 146 -5.41 -10.25 5.76
CA GLY A 146 -4.96 -9.56 4.56
C GLY A 146 -5.82 -9.88 3.34
N LEU A 147 -6.15 -11.15 3.11
CA LEU A 147 -7.04 -11.56 2.03
C LEU A 147 -8.42 -10.92 2.12
N GLU A 148 -9.03 -10.91 3.32
CA GLU A 148 -10.33 -10.25 3.55
C GLU A 148 -10.25 -8.74 3.32
N TRP A 149 -9.17 -8.11 3.75
CA TRP A 149 -8.94 -6.68 3.52
C TRP A 149 -8.93 -6.35 2.02
N TYR A 150 -8.24 -7.15 1.22
CA TYR A 150 -8.18 -6.97 -0.23
C TYR A 150 -9.52 -7.26 -0.91
N LYS A 151 -10.20 -8.34 -0.53
CA LYS A 151 -11.53 -8.69 -1.08
C LYS A 151 -12.55 -7.57 -0.87
N LYS A 152 -12.58 -6.97 0.31
CA LYS A 152 -13.46 -5.83 0.62
C LYS A 152 -13.19 -4.61 -0.25
N ARG A 153 -12.02 -4.51 -0.86
CA ARG A 153 -11.61 -3.43 -1.76
C ARG A 153 -11.70 -3.79 -3.23
N GLY A 154 -12.37 -4.92 -3.53
CA GLY A 154 -12.67 -5.33 -4.90
C GLY A 154 -11.60 -6.19 -5.56
N PHE A 155 -10.64 -6.71 -4.81
CA PHE A 155 -9.69 -7.70 -5.32
C PHE A 155 -10.33 -9.08 -5.38
N GLU A 156 -9.99 -9.82 -6.42
CA GLU A 156 -10.39 -11.20 -6.63
C GLU A 156 -9.17 -12.13 -6.65
N ILE A 157 -9.35 -13.35 -6.17
CA ILE A 157 -8.32 -14.39 -6.26
C ILE A 157 -8.25 -14.86 -7.72
N ILE A 158 -7.06 -14.81 -8.31
CA ILE A 158 -6.82 -15.26 -9.68
C ILE A 158 -5.86 -16.45 -9.77
N GLY A 159 -5.22 -16.82 -8.68
CA GLY A 159 -4.31 -17.96 -8.67
C GLY A 159 -3.69 -18.21 -7.31
N LYS A 160 -2.90 -19.26 -7.26
CA LYS A 160 -2.07 -19.64 -6.12
C LYS A 160 -0.71 -20.11 -6.63
N GLU A 161 0.34 -19.67 -5.98
CA GLU A 161 1.71 -20.09 -6.25
C GLU A 161 2.26 -20.86 -5.04
N ASP A 162 2.41 -22.17 -5.19
CA ASP A 162 2.99 -23.02 -4.16
C ASP A 162 4.50 -22.74 -4.06
N GLY A 163 5.03 -22.73 -2.82
CA GLY A 163 6.46 -22.52 -2.59
C GLY A 163 6.96 -21.09 -2.84
N TYR A 164 6.07 -20.12 -3.05
CA TYR A 164 6.45 -18.72 -3.30
C TYR A 164 7.28 -18.12 -2.15
N TYR A 165 6.87 -18.38 -0.91
CA TYR A 165 7.60 -17.96 0.29
C TYR A 165 8.42 -19.14 0.85
N SER A 166 9.62 -19.34 0.33
CA SER A 166 10.48 -20.49 0.67
C SER A 166 10.79 -20.62 2.17
N LYS A 167 10.77 -19.52 2.90
CA LYS A 167 11.07 -19.47 4.34
C LYS A 167 9.83 -19.54 5.25
N LEU A 168 8.64 -19.57 4.67
CA LEU A 168 7.37 -19.63 5.42
C LEU A 168 6.74 -21.01 5.35
N ARG A 169 5.91 -21.30 6.37
CA ARG A 169 5.07 -22.50 6.42
C ARG A 169 3.65 -22.09 6.86
N PRO A 170 2.63 -22.33 6.03
CA PRO A 170 2.71 -22.80 4.65
C PRO A 170 3.49 -21.85 3.74
N SER A 171 3.98 -22.33 2.61
CA SER A 171 4.86 -21.57 1.72
C SER A 171 4.16 -20.89 0.55
N GLY A 172 2.86 -21.12 0.38
CA GLY A 172 2.10 -20.63 -0.76
C GLY A 172 1.72 -19.16 -0.68
N ALA A 173 1.56 -18.56 -1.85
CA ALA A 173 1.01 -17.22 -2.03
C ALA A 173 -0.29 -17.27 -2.83
N ILE A 174 -1.25 -16.45 -2.44
CA ILE A 174 -2.47 -16.20 -3.20
C ILE A 174 -2.23 -15.00 -4.09
N LEU A 175 -2.45 -15.17 -5.39
CA LEU A 175 -2.38 -14.08 -6.35
C LEU A 175 -3.77 -13.43 -6.47
N ILE A 176 -3.83 -12.14 -6.26
CA ILE A 176 -5.07 -11.36 -6.31
C ILE A 176 -4.96 -10.23 -7.33
N ARG A 177 -6.09 -9.84 -7.91
CA ARG A 177 -6.22 -8.76 -8.90
C ARG A 177 -7.44 -7.91 -8.64
N LYS A 178 -7.29 -6.62 -8.85
CA LYS A 178 -8.38 -5.65 -8.96
C LYS A 178 -8.29 -4.95 -10.31
N TRP A 179 -9.41 -4.89 -11.05
CA TRP A 179 -9.56 -4.00 -12.20
C TRP A 179 -9.90 -2.60 -11.73
N ILE A 180 -9.21 -1.60 -12.27
CA ILE A 180 -9.45 -0.20 -11.92
C ILE A 180 -10.69 0.27 -12.63
N GLY A 181 -11.68 0.74 -11.86
CA GLY A 181 -12.92 1.34 -12.35
C GLY A 181 -12.95 2.85 -12.12
N VAL A 182 -14.00 3.50 -12.63
CA VAL A 182 -14.20 4.96 -12.51
C VAL A 182 -14.22 5.38 -11.03
N GLY A 183 -14.81 4.57 -10.15
CA GLY A 183 -14.88 4.87 -8.71
C GLY A 183 -13.52 4.95 -8.02
N ASP A 184 -12.50 4.28 -8.56
CA ASP A 184 -11.13 4.31 -8.03
C ASP A 184 -10.38 5.59 -8.41
N LEU A 185 -10.88 6.33 -9.39
CA LEU A 185 -10.25 7.53 -9.92
C LEU A 185 -10.87 8.82 -9.38
N LEU A 186 -12.05 8.72 -8.78
CA LEU A 186 -12.84 9.86 -8.29
C LEU A 186 -12.74 10.06 -6.77
N ALA A 187 -11.96 9.24 -6.09
CA ALA A 187 -11.80 9.30 -4.64
C ALA A 187 -10.74 10.32 -4.20
#